data_bbc08df94d2647a37e2997319bd92bbe
#
_entry.id   bbc08df94d2647a37e2997319bd92bbe
#
_cell.length_a   1.000
_cell.length_b   1.000
_cell.length_c   1.000
_cell.angle_alpha   90.00
_cell.angle_beta   90.00
_cell.angle_gamma   90.00
#
_symmetry.space_group_name_H-M   'P 1'
#
loop_
_entity.id
_entity.type
_entity.pdbx_description
1 polymer ?
#
loop_
_entity_poly.entity_id
_entity_poly.type
_entity_poly.pdbx_seq_one_letter_code
_entity_poly.pdbx_strand_id
1 'polypeptide(L)' 'DGKNFLKLADHFITFANTKNKTIKSTDLKYVMLYAAARYSAHVGKNVIEIENHEEYVKHLSAQFVDMLREHLADPNL' A
#
# COMPACT_ATOMS: atom_id res chain seq x y z
N ASP A 1 15.27 -5.75 -7.50
CA ASP A 1 14.65 -6.93 -8.11
C ASP A 1 13.45 -7.40 -7.29
N GLY A 2 12.78 -8.45 -7.74
CA GLY A 2 11.57 -8.94 -7.10
C GLY A 2 11.76 -9.35 -5.63
N LYS A 3 12.93 -9.91 -5.29
CA LYS A 3 13.22 -10.32 -3.92
C LYS A 3 13.35 -9.11 -2.99
N ASN A 4 14.03 -8.06 -3.43
CA ASN A 4 14.18 -6.85 -2.64
C ASN A 4 12.86 -6.13 -2.44
N PHE A 5 12.02 -6.12 -3.46
CA PHE A 5 10.69 -5.55 -3.38
C PHE A 5 9.85 -6.27 -2.32
N LEU A 6 9.83 -7.61 -2.36
CA LEU A 6 9.05 -8.41 -1.40
C LEU A 6 9.58 -8.26 0.03
N LYS A 7 10.90 -8.25 0.20
CA LYS A 7 11.50 -8.03 1.52
C LYS A 7 11.10 -6.69 2.11
N LEU A 8 11.12 -5.66 1.29
CA LEU A 8 10.76 -4.31 1.74
C LEU A 8 9.29 -4.25 2.11
N ALA A 9 8.42 -4.86 1.31
CA ALA A 9 7.00 -4.94 1.62
C ALA A 9 6.78 -5.69 2.94
N ASP A 10 7.52 -6.79 3.16
CA ASP A 10 7.44 -7.58 4.39
C ASP A 10 7.85 -6.77 5.63
N HIS A 11 8.77 -5.82 5.50
CA HIS A 11 9.12 -4.94 6.61
C HIS A 11 7.93 -4.12 7.09
N PHE A 12 7.11 -3.62 6.16
CA PHE A 12 5.89 -2.89 6.51
C PHE A 12 4.86 -3.81 7.17
N ILE A 13 4.72 -5.04 6.66
CA ILE A 13 3.81 -6.04 7.25
C ILE A 13 4.26 -6.41 8.65
N THR A 14 5.57 -6.64 8.84
CA THR A 14 6.14 -6.96 10.16
C THR A 14 5.90 -5.84 11.15
N PHE A 15 6.06 -4.59 10.72
CA PHE A 15 5.78 -3.43 11.55
C PHE A 15 4.32 -3.43 12.00
N ALA A 16 3.39 -3.66 11.06
CA ALA A 16 1.97 -3.72 11.37
C ALA A 16 1.67 -4.84 12.37
N ASN A 17 2.25 -6.03 12.16
CA ASN A 17 2.06 -7.17 13.06
C ASN A 17 2.56 -6.88 14.47
N THR A 18 3.68 -6.15 14.58
CA THR A 18 4.19 -5.73 15.89
C THR A 18 3.21 -4.80 16.60
N LYS A 19 2.63 -3.84 15.86
CA LYS A 19 1.65 -2.90 16.42
C LYS A 19 0.32 -3.57 16.75
N ASN A 20 0.01 -4.69 16.11
CA ASN A 20 -1.23 -5.42 16.36
C ASN A 20 -1.34 -5.97 17.77
N LYS A 21 -0.26 -5.98 18.53
CA LYS A 21 -0.30 -6.38 19.94
C LYS A 21 -1.15 -5.43 20.77
N THR A 22 -1.22 -4.16 20.39
CA THR A 22 -1.96 -3.13 21.13
C THR A 22 -3.00 -2.41 20.28
N ILE A 23 -2.97 -2.57 18.95
CA ILE A 23 -3.86 -1.88 18.02
C ILE A 23 -4.59 -2.94 17.19
N LYS A 24 -5.89 -2.78 17.04
CA LYS A 24 -6.73 -3.71 16.27
C LYS A 24 -6.30 -3.76 14.81
N SER A 25 -6.34 -4.97 14.22
CA SER A 25 -6.02 -5.18 12.80
C SER A 25 -6.87 -4.31 11.88
N THR A 26 -8.14 -4.12 12.21
CA THR A 26 -9.05 -3.30 11.41
C THR A 26 -8.67 -1.83 11.42
N ASP A 27 -8.07 -1.36 12.50
CA ASP A 27 -7.54 0.02 12.58
C ASP A 27 -6.21 0.11 11.84
N LEU A 28 -5.33 -0.87 12.02
CA LEU A 28 -4.03 -0.91 11.33
C LEU A 28 -4.19 -0.89 9.83
N LYS A 29 -5.18 -1.60 9.31
CA LYS A 29 -5.51 -1.60 7.88
C LYS A 29 -5.74 -0.18 7.37
N TYR A 30 -6.48 0.63 8.12
CA TYR A 30 -6.73 2.02 7.74
C TYR A 30 -5.49 2.91 7.86
N VAL A 31 -4.69 2.68 8.90
CA VAL A 31 -3.42 3.42 9.06
C VAL A 31 -2.52 3.18 7.85
N MET A 32 -2.39 1.94 7.42
CA MET A 32 -1.57 1.59 6.26
C MET A 32 -2.12 2.20 4.98
N LEU A 33 -3.43 2.16 4.82
CA LEU A 33 -4.09 2.75 3.65
C LEU A 33 -3.86 4.26 3.59
N TYR A 34 -4.01 4.94 4.73
CA TYR A 34 -3.76 6.37 4.83
C TYR A 34 -2.31 6.71 4.47
N ALA A 35 -1.36 5.97 5.06
CA ALA A 35 0.06 6.20 4.83
C ALA A 35 0.43 5.99 3.37
N ALA A 36 -0.10 4.94 2.74
CA ALA A 36 0.15 4.66 1.33
C ALA A 36 -0.40 5.77 0.44
N ALA A 37 -1.61 6.24 0.73
CA ALA A 37 -2.24 7.31 -0.04
C ALA A 37 -1.45 8.62 0.08
N ARG A 38 -1.04 8.97 1.30
CA ARG A 38 -0.28 10.20 1.52
C ARG A 38 1.09 10.15 0.86
N TYR A 39 1.79 9.03 0.99
CA TYR A 39 3.10 8.89 0.35
C TYR A 39 2.98 8.92 -1.17
N SER A 40 1.97 8.24 -1.72
CA SER A 40 1.72 8.25 -3.16
C SER A 40 1.39 9.65 -3.69
N ALA A 41 0.64 10.42 -2.91
CA ALA A 41 0.35 11.82 -3.26
C ALA A 41 1.63 12.67 -3.26
N HIS A 42 2.49 12.47 -2.27
CA HIS A 42 3.78 13.13 -2.22
C HIS A 42 4.62 12.83 -3.47
N VAL A 43 4.71 11.55 -3.84
CA VAL A 43 5.47 11.13 -5.02
C VAL A 43 4.85 11.75 -6.28
N GLY A 44 3.52 11.71 -6.41
CA GLY A 44 2.84 12.28 -7.57
C GLY A 44 3.09 13.76 -7.74
N LYS A 45 2.99 14.52 -6.65
CA LYS A 45 3.12 15.98 -6.71
C LYS A 45 4.58 16.45 -6.79
N ASN A 46 5.46 15.83 -6.04
CA ASN A 46 6.79 16.40 -5.78
C ASN A 46 7.94 15.65 -6.45
N VAL A 47 7.73 14.43 -6.91
CA VAL A 47 8.77 13.62 -7.54
C VAL A 47 8.52 13.48 -9.03
N ILE A 48 7.38 12.94 -9.43
CA ILE A 48 7.05 12.76 -10.85
C ILE A 48 6.27 13.93 -11.45
N GLU A 49 5.82 14.85 -10.61
CA GLU A 49 5.15 16.09 -11.04
C GLU A 49 3.99 15.83 -12.01
N ILE A 50 3.04 15.02 -11.58
CA ILE A 50 1.88 14.65 -12.42
C ILE A 50 1.07 15.88 -12.82
N GLU A 51 0.60 15.91 -14.07
CA GLU A 51 -0.22 17.01 -14.58
C GLU A 51 -1.71 16.77 -14.30
N ASN A 52 -2.17 15.53 -14.46
CA ASN A 52 -3.58 15.18 -14.29
C ASN A 52 -3.75 14.32 -13.05
N HIS A 53 -4.27 14.94 -11.98
CA HIS A 53 -4.46 14.24 -10.69
C HIS A 53 -5.46 13.10 -10.81
N GLU A 54 -6.55 13.26 -11.55
CA GLU A 54 -7.57 12.21 -11.69
C GLU A 54 -7.05 10.99 -12.44
N GLU A 55 -6.21 11.17 -13.44
CA GLU A 55 -5.59 10.06 -14.14
C GLU A 55 -4.67 9.27 -13.20
N TYR A 56 -3.92 9.96 -12.35
CA TYR A 56 -3.06 9.34 -11.35
C TYR A 56 -3.90 8.54 -10.34
N VAL A 57 -4.98 9.12 -9.84
CA VAL A 57 -5.91 8.45 -8.92
C VAL A 57 -6.47 7.18 -9.54
N LYS A 58 -6.95 7.25 -10.79
CA LYS A 58 -7.50 6.09 -11.49
C LYS A 58 -6.47 4.99 -11.65
N HIS A 59 -5.25 5.36 -12.02
CA HIS A 59 -4.17 4.39 -12.24
C HIS A 59 -3.80 3.66 -10.95
N LEU A 60 -3.55 4.40 -9.86
CA LEU A 60 -3.21 3.80 -8.57
C LEU A 60 -4.36 3.00 -7.99
N SER A 61 -5.58 3.49 -8.13
CA SER A 61 -6.76 2.76 -7.65
C SER A 61 -6.91 1.41 -8.36
N ALA A 62 -6.71 1.39 -9.67
CA ALA A 62 -6.77 0.16 -10.45
C ALA A 62 -5.69 -0.83 -10.01
N GLN A 63 -4.46 -0.35 -9.79
CA GLN A 63 -3.37 -1.18 -9.31
C GLN A 63 -3.70 -1.77 -7.93
N PHE A 64 -4.23 -0.97 -7.02
CA PHE A 64 -4.61 -1.44 -5.68
C PHE A 64 -5.69 -2.50 -5.75
N VAL A 65 -6.71 -2.30 -6.57
CA VAL A 65 -7.78 -3.27 -6.77
C VAL A 65 -7.22 -4.61 -7.24
N ASP A 66 -6.33 -4.59 -8.23
CA ASP A 66 -5.74 -5.82 -8.76
C ASP A 66 -4.89 -6.54 -7.73
N MET A 67 -4.05 -5.81 -6.99
CA MET A 67 -3.22 -6.40 -5.94
C MET A 67 -4.07 -7.00 -4.82
N LEU A 68 -5.12 -6.30 -4.41
CA LEU A 68 -6.01 -6.79 -3.36
C LEU A 68 -6.70 -8.08 -3.78
N ARG A 69 -7.18 -8.15 -5.02
CA ARG A 69 -7.80 -9.37 -5.56
C ARG A 69 -6.84 -10.54 -5.60
N GLU A 70 -5.60 -10.29 -6.03
CA GLU A 70 -4.56 -11.32 -6.07
C GLU A 70 -4.27 -11.88 -4.68
N HIS A 71 -4.13 -11.01 -3.69
CA HIS A 71 -3.84 -11.45 -2.32
C HIS A 71 -5.02 -12.20 -1.70
N LEU A 72 -6.25 -11.75 -1.95
CA LEU A 72 -7.43 -12.45 -1.45
C LEU A 72 -7.58 -13.84 -2.07
N ALA A 73 -7.07 -14.05 -3.29
CA ALA A 73 -7.10 -15.33 -3.97
C ALA A 73 -5.95 -16.25 -3.57
N ASP A 74 -4.98 -15.74 -2.81
CA ASP A 74 -3.80 -16.52 -2.40
C ASP A 74 -4.18 -17.49 -1.28
N PRO A 75 -4.06 -18.83 -1.51
CA PRO A 75 -4.44 -19.80 -0.49
C PRO A 75 -3.52 -19.81 0.73
N ASN A 76 -2.36 -19.17 0.65
CA ASN A 76 -1.39 -19.10 1.76
C ASN A 76 -1.58 -17.87 2.65
N LEU A 77 -2.50 -17.01 2.33
CA LEU A 77 -2.72 -15.82 3.14
C LEU A 77 -3.66 -16.13 4.33
#